data_8bf28ca7675ac44265a814a42f6dc671
#
_entry.id   8bf28ca7675ac44265a814a42f6dc671
#
_cell.length_a   1.000
_cell.length_b   1.000
_cell.length_c   1.000
_cell.angle_alpha   90.00
_cell.angle_beta   90.00
_cell.angle_gamma   90.00
#
_symmetry.space_group_name_H-M   'P 1'
#
loop_
_entity.id
_entity.type
_entity.pdbx_description
1 polymer ?
#
loop_
_entity_poly.entity_id
_entity_poly.type
_entity_poly.pdbx_seq_one_letter_code
_entity_poly.pdbx_strand_id
1 'polypeptide(L)'
;MNRRTVLLSMSALLVCGVAAGGYAYHNHHKYKHVATHEAGMMYRSGWCEPEVMSELVERWQIRSVVNLCRPGEMGEARWQGERDAVTNAGAKLLELDMPLTVDPADPLLQTHMDAIADPDNYPMLVHCQHGVTRTAKFIAMYDIVMRGHTAEQSLDAQPLFGRDQQNVHVTAFAKQFEDAHKSLYPRVSHADLDVLRDAH
;
A
#
# COMPACT_ATOMS: atom_id res chain seq x y z
N MET A 1 -8.94 17.36 49.64
CA MET A 1 -9.41 16.38 48.63
C MET A 1 -9.54 15.04 49.35
N ASN A 2 -10.70 14.40 49.33
CA ASN A 2 -10.97 13.18 50.10
C ASN A 2 -10.22 11.98 49.45
N ARG A 3 -9.60 11.11 50.27
CA ARG A 3 -8.83 9.93 49.78
C ARG A 3 -9.64 9.06 48.80
N ARG A 4 -10.96 8.94 49.04
CA ARG A 4 -11.87 8.20 48.14
C ARG A 4 -11.98 8.84 46.74
N THR A 5 -12.02 10.17 46.67
CA THR A 5 -12.10 10.91 45.41
C THR A 5 -10.80 10.73 44.59
N VAL A 6 -9.65 10.76 45.25
CA VAL A 6 -8.35 10.52 44.59
C VAL A 6 -8.25 9.10 44.04
N LEU A 7 -8.64 8.09 44.82
CA LEU A 7 -8.61 6.70 44.40
C LEU A 7 -9.57 6.45 43.23
N LEU A 8 -10.76 7.01 43.24
CA LEU A 8 -11.72 6.89 42.13
C LEU A 8 -11.20 7.56 40.85
N SER A 9 -10.57 8.75 40.98
CA SER A 9 -9.96 9.43 39.83
C SER A 9 -8.80 8.64 39.25
N MET A 10 -7.93 8.05 40.07
CA MET A 10 -6.82 7.21 39.61
C MET A 10 -7.32 5.92 38.91
N SER A 11 -8.36 5.29 39.46
CA SER A 11 -8.96 4.10 38.86
C SER A 11 -9.59 4.41 37.51
N ALA A 12 -10.30 5.54 37.37
CA ALA A 12 -10.88 5.98 36.12
C ALA A 12 -9.82 6.26 35.03
N LEU A 13 -8.72 6.94 35.41
CA LEU A 13 -7.59 7.20 34.51
C LEU A 13 -6.92 5.90 34.04
N LEU A 14 -6.74 4.93 34.94
CA LEU A 14 -6.17 3.64 34.61
C LEU A 14 -7.07 2.89 33.59
N VAL A 15 -8.38 2.83 33.83
CA VAL A 15 -9.33 2.18 32.94
C VAL A 15 -9.33 2.85 31.56
N CYS A 16 -9.35 4.19 31.50
CA CYS A 16 -9.25 4.93 30.24
C CYS A 16 -7.94 4.67 29.52
N GLY A 17 -6.82 4.61 30.24
CA GLY A 17 -5.50 4.29 29.67
C GLY A 17 -5.44 2.88 29.07
N VAL A 18 -5.98 1.88 29.77
CA VAL A 18 -6.05 0.49 29.28
C VAL A 18 -6.97 0.39 28.07
N ALA A 19 -8.14 1.05 28.10
CA ALA A 19 -9.07 1.07 26.98
C ALA A 19 -8.47 1.75 25.74
N ALA A 20 -7.82 2.90 25.90
CA ALA A 20 -7.15 3.62 24.82
C ALA A 20 -5.97 2.82 24.25
N GLY A 21 -5.16 2.19 25.12
CA GLY A 21 -4.08 1.31 24.69
C GLY A 21 -4.57 0.07 23.93
N GLY A 22 -5.63 -0.56 24.42
CA GLY A 22 -6.27 -1.70 23.76
C GLY A 22 -6.87 -1.32 22.41
N TYR A 23 -7.51 -0.18 22.31
CA TYR A 23 -8.04 0.35 21.04
C TYR A 23 -6.93 0.67 20.04
N ALA A 24 -5.86 1.35 20.48
CA ALA A 24 -4.71 1.65 19.63
C ALA A 24 -4.01 0.38 19.13
N TYR A 25 -3.84 -0.61 20.00
CA TYR A 25 -3.29 -1.92 19.66
C TYR A 25 -4.16 -2.65 18.64
N HIS A 26 -5.48 -2.69 18.87
CA HIS A 26 -6.44 -3.32 17.96
C HIS A 26 -6.41 -2.66 16.58
N ASN A 27 -6.47 -1.32 16.52
CA ASN A 27 -6.40 -0.60 15.25
C ASN A 27 -5.08 -0.80 14.51
N HIS A 28 -3.95 -0.83 15.23
CA HIS A 28 -2.65 -1.08 14.62
C HIS A 28 -2.59 -2.46 13.94
N HIS A 29 -3.18 -3.48 14.56
CA HIS A 29 -3.26 -4.82 13.97
C HIS A 29 -4.31 -4.94 12.86
N LYS A 30 -5.46 -4.24 13.01
CA LYS A 30 -6.54 -4.21 12.02
C LYS A 30 -6.09 -3.56 10.72
N TYR A 31 -5.44 -2.40 10.78
CA TYR A 31 -5.01 -1.62 9.62
C TYR A 31 -3.50 -1.73 9.39
N LYS A 32 -3.06 -2.92 9.00
CA LYS A 32 -1.64 -3.23 8.84
C LYS A 32 -0.98 -2.36 7.77
N HIS A 33 -0.16 -1.40 8.19
CA HIS A 33 0.60 -0.48 7.33
C HIS A 33 -0.26 0.25 6.28
N VAL A 34 -1.53 0.48 6.63
CA VAL A 34 -2.46 1.24 5.80
C VAL A 34 -2.02 2.70 5.76
N ALA A 35 -1.83 3.25 4.57
CA ALA A 35 -1.47 4.66 4.38
C ALA A 35 -1.89 5.17 3.00
N THR A 36 -2.13 6.47 2.93
CA THR A 36 -2.26 7.19 1.66
C THR A 36 -0.88 7.54 1.15
N HIS A 37 -0.56 7.15 -0.09
CA HIS A 37 0.64 7.56 -0.78
C HIS A 37 0.39 8.82 -1.61
N GLU A 38 -0.63 8.79 -2.46
CA GLU A 38 -1.16 9.93 -3.19
C GLU A 38 -2.69 9.92 -3.13
N ALA A 39 -3.27 10.98 -2.57
CA ALA A 39 -4.72 11.06 -2.37
C ALA A 39 -5.47 11.02 -3.71
N GLY A 40 -6.50 10.20 -3.82
CA GLY A 40 -7.27 10.00 -5.03
C GLY A 40 -6.61 9.10 -6.07
N MET A 41 -5.35 8.71 -5.90
CA MET A 41 -4.60 7.92 -6.87
C MET A 41 -4.04 6.61 -6.29
N MET A 42 -3.18 6.70 -5.28
CA MET A 42 -2.41 5.55 -4.80
C MET A 42 -2.47 5.41 -3.28
N TYR A 43 -2.91 4.25 -2.84
CA TYR A 43 -2.99 3.84 -1.44
C TYR A 43 -2.20 2.56 -1.22
N ARG A 44 -1.82 2.29 0.03
CA ARG A 44 -1.02 1.11 0.37
C ARG A 44 -1.48 0.45 1.65
N SER A 45 -1.24 -0.86 1.75
CA SER A 45 -1.42 -1.62 2.98
C SER A 45 -0.51 -2.85 3.04
N GLY A 46 -0.49 -3.53 4.18
CA GLY A 46 -0.22 -4.95 4.25
C GLY A 46 -1.50 -5.73 3.94
N TRP A 47 -1.41 -7.04 3.89
CA TRP A 47 -2.60 -7.87 3.82
C TRP A 47 -3.50 -7.57 5.04
N CYS A 48 -4.74 -7.25 4.79
CA CYS A 48 -5.78 -6.99 5.79
C CYS A 48 -6.85 -8.08 5.74
N GLU A 49 -7.59 -8.26 6.83
CA GLU A 49 -8.76 -9.16 6.84
C GLU A 49 -9.81 -8.68 5.82
N PRO A 50 -10.62 -9.59 5.23
CA PRO A 50 -11.57 -9.28 4.17
C PRO A 50 -12.50 -8.10 4.47
N GLU A 51 -13.00 -7.98 5.71
CA GLU A 51 -13.88 -6.88 6.12
C GLU A 51 -13.17 -5.52 6.08
N VAL A 52 -11.88 -5.50 6.44
CA VAL A 52 -11.06 -4.28 6.36
C VAL A 52 -10.75 -3.94 4.91
N MET A 53 -10.51 -4.93 4.07
CA MET A 53 -10.28 -4.71 2.65
C MET A 53 -11.52 -4.07 2.00
N SER A 54 -12.73 -4.60 2.24
CA SER A 54 -13.97 -3.99 1.77
C SER A 54 -14.14 -2.56 2.28
N GLU A 55 -13.88 -2.32 3.58
CA GLU A 55 -13.94 -0.98 4.18
C GLU A 55 -12.99 0.01 3.48
N LEU A 56 -11.76 -0.41 3.15
CA LEU A 56 -10.78 0.45 2.47
C LEU A 56 -11.19 0.74 1.01
N VAL A 57 -11.71 -0.27 0.32
CA VAL A 57 -12.24 -0.11 -1.05
C VAL A 57 -13.36 0.92 -1.08
N GLU A 58 -14.33 0.81 -0.19
CA GLU A 58 -15.46 1.76 -0.11
C GLU A 58 -15.01 3.16 0.31
N ARG A 59 -14.17 3.26 1.36
CA ARG A 59 -13.69 4.53 1.93
C ARG A 59 -12.95 5.40 0.92
N TRP A 60 -12.11 4.78 0.11
CA TRP A 60 -11.25 5.47 -0.85
C TRP A 60 -11.72 5.34 -2.29
N GLN A 61 -12.91 4.77 -2.50
CA GLN A 61 -13.48 4.53 -3.83
C GLN A 61 -12.49 3.82 -4.76
N ILE A 62 -11.79 2.80 -4.20
CA ILE A 62 -10.76 2.04 -4.91
C ILE A 62 -11.38 1.32 -6.10
N ARG A 63 -10.78 1.48 -7.29
CA ARG A 63 -11.16 0.76 -8.50
C ARG A 63 -10.41 -0.55 -8.64
N SER A 64 -9.14 -0.58 -8.20
CA SER A 64 -8.31 -1.78 -8.30
C SER A 64 -7.50 -2.02 -7.04
N VAL A 65 -7.54 -3.24 -6.54
CA VAL A 65 -6.65 -3.74 -5.49
C VAL A 65 -5.55 -4.56 -6.17
N VAL A 66 -4.29 -4.19 -5.94
CA VAL A 66 -3.12 -4.89 -6.46
C VAL A 66 -2.52 -5.76 -5.37
N ASN A 67 -2.66 -7.08 -5.52
CA ASN A 67 -2.05 -8.06 -4.63
C ASN A 67 -0.71 -8.54 -5.20
N LEU A 68 0.38 -8.21 -4.51
CA LEU A 68 1.76 -8.58 -4.87
C LEU A 68 2.25 -9.87 -4.20
N CYS A 69 1.35 -10.62 -3.54
CA CYS A 69 1.69 -11.89 -2.93
C CYS A 69 1.77 -12.99 -3.99
N ARG A 70 2.62 -14.00 -3.75
CA ARG A 70 2.65 -15.19 -4.58
C ARG A 70 1.41 -16.05 -4.34
N PRO A 71 0.91 -16.74 -5.37
CA PRO A 71 -0.15 -17.71 -5.19
C PRO A 71 0.19 -18.71 -4.09
N GLY A 72 -0.74 -18.93 -3.16
CA GLY A 72 -0.55 -19.84 -2.02
C GLY A 72 0.25 -19.29 -0.84
N GLU A 73 0.94 -18.15 -0.95
CA GLU A 73 1.71 -17.54 0.15
C GLU A 73 0.84 -17.23 1.38
N MET A 74 -0.39 -16.82 1.15
CA MET A 74 -1.33 -16.43 2.21
C MET A 74 -2.24 -17.57 2.67
N GLY A 75 -2.21 -18.71 1.98
CA GLY A 75 -3.17 -19.81 2.15
C GLY A 75 -4.49 -19.56 1.41
N GLU A 76 -5.11 -20.63 0.92
CA GLU A 76 -6.27 -20.57 0.03
C GLU A 76 -7.46 -19.80 0.63
N ALA A 77 -7.77 -20.04 1.90
CA ALA A 77 -8.91 -19.39 2.55
C ALA A 77 -8.78 -17.85 2.59
N ARG A 78 -7.57 -17.34 2.87
CA ARG A 78 -7.30 -15.90 2.86
C ARG A 78 -7.34 -15.32 1.44
N TRP A 79 -6.79 -16.04 0.50
CA TRP A 79 -6.78 -15.66 -0.90
C TRP A 79 -8.21 -15.53 -1.46
N GLN A 80 -9.05 -16.52 -1.18
CA GLN A 80 -10.45 -16.50 -1.60
C GLN A 80 -11.25 -15.41 -0.86
N GLY A 81 -11.03 -15.26 0.44
CA GLY A 81 -11.71 -14.22 1.23
C GLY A 81 -11.40 -12.81 0.73
N GLU A 82 -10.16 -12.55 0.29
CA GLU A 82 -9.80 -11.28 -0.32
C GLU A 82 -10.48 -11.06 -1.67
N ARG A 83 -10.48 -12.08 -2.56
CA ARG A 83 -11.20 -11.99 -3.85
C ARG A 83 -12.67 -11.65 -3.66
N ASP A 84 -13.33 -12.37 -2.75
CA ASP A 84 -14.73 -12.14 -2.47
C ASP A 84 -14.98 -10.73 -1.92
N ALA A 85 -14.14 -10.28 -0.98
CA ALA A 85 -14.25 -8.96 -0.37
C ALA A 85 -14.08 -7.83 -1.41
N VAL A 86 -13.03 -7.89 -2.23
CA VAL A 86 -12.73 -6.90 -3.25
C VAL A 86 -13.81 -6.86 -4.33
N THR A 87 -14.23 -8.03 -4.83
CA THR A 87 -15.24 -8.14 -5.87
C THR A 87 -16.61 -7.67 -5.39
N ASN A 88 -17.01 -8.07 -4.17
CA ASN A 88 -18.30 -7.65 -3.58
C ASN A 88 -18.34 -6.15 -3.28
N ALA A 89 -17.18 -5.53 -2.99
CA ALA A 89 -17.06 -4.08 -2.84
C ALA A 89 -17.00 -3.33 -4.19
N GLY A 90 -17.06 -4.04 -5.32
CA GLY A 90 -17.12 -3.46 -6.67
C GLY A 90 -15.78 -3.09 -7.29
N ALA A 91 -14.66 -3.50 -6.69
CA ALA A 91 -13.31 -3.26 -7.23
C ALA A 91 -12.78 -4.47 -8.03
N LYS A 92 -11.78 -4.21 -8.89
CA LYS A 92 -11.00 -5.27 -9.56
C LYS A 92 -9.90 -5.78 -8.63
N LEU A 93 -9.64 -7.09 -8.60
CA LEU A 93 -8.44 -7.63 -7.97
C LEU A 93 -7.40 -7.96 -9.06
N LEU A 94 -6.25 -7.31 -8.99
CA LEU A 94 -5.11 -7.54 -9.85
C LEU A 94 -4.06 -8.36 -9.09
N GLU A 95 -3.93 -9.64 -9.43
CA GLU A 95 -2.98 -10.57 -8.80
C GLU A 95 -1.66 -10.52 -9.56
N LEU A 96 -0.76 -9.65 -9.12
CA LEU A 96 0.53 -9.37 -9.74
C LEU A 96 1.67 -9.85 -8.83
N ASP A 97 2.00 -11.15 -8.92
CA ASP A 97 3.11 -11.71 -8.12
C ASP A 97 4.40 -10.91 -8.30
N MET A 98 4.97 -10.48 -7.19
CA MET A 98 6.27 -9.80 -7.18
C MET A 98 7.23 -10.53 -6.24
N PRO A 99 8.35 -11.06 -6.73
CA PRO A 99 9.40 -11.63 -5.89
C PRO A 99 10.01 -10.60 -4.94
N LEU A 100 10.47 -11.05 -3.75
CA LEU A 100 11.20 -10.18 -2.82
C LEU A 100 12.47 -9.61 -3.45
N THR A 101 13.14 -10.41 -4.30
CA THR A 101 14.25 -9.95 -5.13
C THR A 101 13.84 -10.10 -6.59
N VAL A 102 13.82 -9.01 -7.33
CA VAL A 102 13.46 -8.94 -8.75
C VAL A 102 14.42 -7.96 -9.42
N ASP A 103 14.91 -8.35 -10.60
CA ASP A 103 15.70 -7.47 -11.45
C ASP A 103 14.78 -6.40 -12.07
N PRO A 104 15.14 -5.12 -12.09
CA PRO A 104 14.36 -4.08 -12.76
C PRO A 104 14.12 -4.33 -14.26
N ALA A 105 14.94 -5.11 -14.92
CA ALA A 105 14.79 -5.52 -16.32
C ALA A 105 14.00 -6.83 -16.50
N ASP A 106 13.50 -7.45 -15.41
CA ASP A 106 12.74 -8.68 -15.48
C ASP A 106 11.43 -8.47 -16.26
N PRO A 107 11.17 -9.29 -17.31
CA PRO A 107 9.91 -9.21 -18.07
C PRO A 107 8.65 -9.33 -17.22
N LEU A 108 8.73 -9.94 -16.04
CA LEU A 108 7.63 -10.00 -15.07
C LEU A 108 7.11 -8.58 -14.72
N LEU A 109 7.99 -7.58 -14.68
CA LEU A 109 7.60 -6.21 -14.33
C LEU A 109 6.77 -5.53 -15.42
N GLN A 110 6.69 -6.06 -16.63
CA GLN A 110 5.85 -5.50 -17.68
C GLN A 110 4.37 -5.49 -17.27
N THR A 111 3.87 -6.57 -16.69
CA THR A 111 2.47 -6.63 -16.22
C THR A 111 2.18 -5.63 -15.10
N HIS A 112 3.18 -5.35 -14.25
CA HIS A 112 3.07 -4.31 -13.21
C HIS A 112 3.05 -2.92 -13.84
N MET A 113 3.88 -2.69 -14.87
CA MET A 113 3.92 -1.43 -15.61
C MET A 113 2.62 -1.20 -16.39
N ASP A 114 2.08 -2.23 -17.01
CA ASP A 114 0.80 -2.15 -17.73
C ASP A 114 -0.34 -1.79 -16.75
N ALA A 115 -0.34 -2.39 -15.56
CA ALA A 115 -1.33 -2.04 -14.53
C ALA A 115 -1.18 -0.59 -14.03
N ILE A 116 0.06 -0.09 -13.87
CA ILE A 116 0.35 1.30 -13.51
C ILE A 116 -0.06 2.26 -14.62
N ALA A 117 0.12 1.89 -15.88
CA ALA A 117 -0.19 2.75 -17.02
C ALA A 117 -1.69 2.82 -17.36
N ASP A 118 -2.49 1.86 -16.88
CA ASP A 118 -3.93 1.81 -17.17
C ASP A 118 -4.72 2.79 -16.28
N PRO A 119 -5.31 3.86 -16.86
CA PRO A 119 -6.09 4.85 -16.13
C PRO A 119 -7.33 4.27 -15.44
N ASP A 120 -7.90 3.20 -15.97
CA ASP A 120 -9.10 2.56 -15.43
C ASP A 120 -8.86 1.81 -14.11
N ASN A 121 -7.59 1.68 -13.71
CA ASN A 121 -7.24 1.04 -12.45
C ASN A 121 -7.23 2.00 -11.25
N TYR A 122 -7.30 3.33 -11.46
CA TYR A 122 -7.22 4.30 -10.37
C TYR A 122 -8.59 4.73 -9.83
N PRO A 123 -8.69 4.98 -8.50
CA PRO A 123 -7.65 4.86 -7.48
C PRO A 123 -7.24 3.40 -7.21
N MET A 124 -5.94 3.18 -6.95
CA MET A 124 -5.37 1.87 -6.60
C MET A 124 -5.08 1.70 -5.11
N LEU A 125 -5.33 0.50 -4.57
CA LEU A 125 -4.79 0.04 -3.30
C LEU A 125 -3.78 -1.08 -3.57
N VAL A 126 -2.50 -0.85 -3.29
CA VAL A 126 -1.45 -1.85 -3.48
C VAL A 126 -1.01 -2.46 -2.16
N HIS A 127 -0.91 -3.79 -2.12
CA HIS A 127 -0.44 -4.49 -0.93
C HIS A 127 0.40 -5.73 -1.24
N CYS A 128 1.06 -6.21 -0.22
CA CYS A 128 1.66 -7.54 -0.12
C CYS A 128 1.41 -8.08 1.30
N GLN A 129 1.99 -9.20 1.68
CA GLN A 129 1.79 -9.77 3.02
C GLN A 129 2.04 -8.76 4.17
N HIS A 130 3.09 -7.95 4.06
CA HIS A 130 3.47 -6.99 5.11
C HIS A 130 3.29 -5.52 4.73
N GLY A 131 3.02 -5.21 3.46
CA GLY A 131 2.89 -3.83 2.99
C GLY A 131 4.20 -3.03 3.03
N VAL A 132 5.33 -3.71 2.95
CA VAL A 132 6.64 -3.09 3.16
C VAL A 132 7.52 -3.18 1.92
N THR A 133 8.11 -4.34 1.62
CA THR A 133 9.15 -4.44 0.59
C THR A 133 8.57 -4.44 -0.83
N ARG A 134 7.69 -5.39 -1.16
CA ARG A 134 7.07 -5.48 -2.50
C ARG A 134 6.19 -4.28 -2.80
N THR A 135 5.36 -3.90 -1.84
CA THR A 135 4.53 -2.70 -1.93
C THR A 135 5.35 -1.43 -2.17
N ALA A 136 6.48 -1.26 -1.45
CA ALA A 136 7.34 -0.11 -1.64
C ALA A 136 8.03 -0.11 -3.01
N LYS A 137 8.39 -1.27 -3.57
CA LYS A 137 8.93 -1.38 -4.93
C LYS A 137 7.90 -0.99 -5.99
N PHE A 138 6.66 -1.48 -5.86
CA PHE A 138 5.59 -1.11 -6.78
C PHE A 138 5.31 0.41 -6.74
N ILE A 139 5.28 1.00 -5.55
CA ILE A 139 5.13 2.45 -5.39
C ILE A 139 6.31 3.20 -6.00
N ALA A 140 7.54 2.70 -5.86
CA ALA A 140 8.70 3.32 -6.51
C ALA A 140 8.58 3.29 -8.05
N MET A 141 8.08 2.19 -8.63
CA MET A 141 7.79 2.12 -10.05
C MET A 141 6.76 3.18 -10.46
N TYR A 142 5.65 3.27 -9.72
CA TYR A 142 4.63 4.29 -9.95
C TYR A 142 5.19 5.71 -9.88
N ASP A 143 5.92 6.05 -8.83
CA ASP A 143 6.49 7.39 -8.65
C ASP A 143 7.47 7.77 -9.77
N ILE A 144 8.34 6.83 -10.16
CA ILE A 144 9.35 7.07 -11.19
C ILE A 144 8.69 7.23 -12.56
N VAL A 145 7.74 6.36 -12.90
CA VAL A 145 7.12 6.34 -14.23
C VAL A 145 6.05 7.42 -14.38
N MET A 146 5.10 7.46 -13.44
CA MET A 146 3.91 8.30 -13.56
C MET A 146 4.15 9.72 -13.04
N ARG A 147 4.98 9.89 -12.01
CA ARG A 147 5.22 11.20 -11.40
C ARG A 147 6.56 11.84 -11.80
N GLY A 148 7.42 11.08 -12.49
CA GLY A 148 8.75 11.55 -12.88
C GLY A 148 9.69 11.80 -11.70
N HIS A 149 9.42 11.18 -10.55
CA HIS A 149 10.27 11.27 -9.37
C HIS A 149 11.58 10.52 -9.58
N THR A 150 12.63 10.97 -8.90
CA THR A 150 13.83 10.16 -8.73
C THR A 150 13.59 9.04 -7.73
N ALA A 151 14.43 8.02 -7.73
CA ALA A 151 14.39 6.96 -6.71
C ALA A 151 14.48 7.53 -5.29
N GLU A 152 15.30 8.55 -5.06
CA GLU A 152 15.45 9.21 -3.76
C GLU A 152 14.14 9.90 -3.34
N GLN A 153 13.53 10.69 -4.24
CA GLN A 153 12.25 11.35 -3.98
C GLN A 153 11.13 10.34 -3.65
N SER A 154 11.07 9.23 -4.39
CA SER A 154 10.10 8.18 -4.10
C SER A 154 10.33 7.51 -2.75
N LEU A 155 11.58 7.22 -2.40
CA LEU A 155 11.94 6.59 -1.12
C LEU A 155 11.60 7.52 0.06
N ASP A 156 11.89 8.81 -0.05
CA ASP A 156 11.62 9.81 0.98
C ASP A 156 10.11 10.04 1.19
N ALA A 157 9.31 9.92 0.13
CA ALA A 157 7.85 10.04 0.21
C ALA A 157 7.17 8.84 0.87
N GLN A 158 7.87 7.71 1.03
CA GLN A 158 7.27 6.49 1.55
C GLN A 158 7.43 6.35 3.07
N PRO A 159 6.36 5.95 3.81
CA PRO A 159 6.44 5.79 5.26
C PRO A 159 7.34 4.63 5.66
N LEU A 160 8.11 4.83 6.73
CA LEU A 160 9.05 3.85 7.28
C LEU A 160 8.39 2.83 8.22
N PHE A 161 7.17 3.09 8.68
CA PHE A 161 6.41 2.22 9.60
C PHE A 161 7.19 1.82 10.86
N GLY A 162 7.85 2.81 11.49
CA GLY A 162 8.62 2.61 12.73
C GLY A 162 10.02 2.05 12.54
N ARG A 163 10.56 2.03 11.31
CA ARG A 163 11.96 1.72 11.04
C ARG A 163 12.77 3.00 10.93
N ASP A 164 14.08 2.87 11.12
CA ASP A 164 15.00 4.01 11.03
C ASP A 164 15.31 4.39 9.57
N GLN A 165 15.18 3.43 8.65
CA GLN A 165 15.49 3.62 7.22
C GLN A 165 14.73 2.65 6.32
N GLN A 166 14.67 2.93 5.03
CA GLN A 166 14.12 2.03 4.03
C GLN A 166 14.92 0.73 3.95
N ASN A 167 14.21 -0.35 3.59
CA ASN A 167 14.81 -1.65 3.36
C ASN A 167 15.83 -1.56 2.20
N VAL A 168 17.04 -2.10 2.42
CA VAL A 168 18.12 -2.09 1.42
C VAL A 168 17.72 -2.66 0.06
N HIS A 169 16.83 -3.68 0.04
CA HIS A 169 16.32 -4.25 -1.20
C HIS A 169 15.37 -3.31 -1.95
N VAL A 170 14.63 -2.45 -1.23
CA VAL A 170 13.79 -1.41 -1.84
C VAL A 170 14.65 -0.31 -2.41
N THR A 171 15.62 0.16 -1.63
CA THR A 171 16.55 1.21 -2.05
C THR A 171 17.37 0.80 -3.29
N ALA A 172 17.92 -0.41 -3.29
CA ALA A 172 18.68 -0.92 -4.44
C ALA A 172 17.79 -1.06 -5.68
N PHE A 173 16.59 -1.63 -5.52
CA PHE A 173 15.63 -1.79 -6.61
C PHE A 173 15.25 -0.43 -7.21
N ALA A 174 14.84 0.54 -6.39
CA ALA A 174 14.38 1.84 -6.87
C ALA A 174 15.46 2.56 -7.69
N LYS A 175 16.70 2.56 -7.24
CA LYS A 175 17.84 3.16 -7.96
C LYS A 175 18.10 2.46 -9.29
N GLN A 176 18.16 1.13 -9.30
CA GLN A 176 18.37 0.34 -10.52
C GLN A 176 17.20 0.49 -11.50
N PHE A 177 15.96 0.57 -10.99
CA PHE A 177 14.77 0.79 -11.81
C PHE A 177 14.78 2.18 -12.45
N GLU A 178 15.15 3.23 -11.71
CA GLU A 178 15.31 4.58 -12.27
C GLU A 178 16.33 4.60 -13.41
N ASP A 179 17.49 3.95 -13.23
CA ASP A 179 18.54 3.87 -14.25
C ASP A 179 18.07 3.11 -15.49
N ALA A 180 17.39 1.98 -15.29
CA ALA A 180 16.88 1.12 -16.36
C ALA A 180 15.68 1.74 -17.08
N HIS A 181 14.85 2.51 -16.39
CA HIS A 181 13.64 3.08 -16.94
C HIS A 181 13.90 4.01 -18.13
N LYS A 182 15.00 4.76 -18.11
CA LYS A 182 15.39 5.64 -19.22
C LYS A 182 15.59 4.90 -20.55
N SER A 183 15.88 3.60 -20.46
CA SER A 183 16.15 2.74 -21.63
C SER A 183 15.05 1.74 -21.94
N LEU A 184 14.25 1.35 -20.94
CA LEU A 184 13.28 0.24 -21.07
C LEU A 184 11.84 0.70 -21.25
N TYR A 185 11.46 1.86 -20.66
CA TYR A 185 10.09 2.33 -20.67
C TYR A 185 10.01 3.75 -21.23
N PRO A 186 9.26 3.98 -22.33
CA PRO A 186 8.99 5.33 -22.79
C PRO A 186 8.23 6.09 -21.71
N ARG A 187 8.60 7.33 -21.46
CA ARG A 187 7.93 8.19 -20.48
C ARG A 187 6.45 8.30 -20.84
N VAL A 188 5.58 7.93 -19.92
CA VAL A 188 4.19 8.37 -19.96
C VAL A 188 4.22 9.89 -19.89
N SER A 189 3.57 10.59 -20.81
CA SER A 189 3.66 12.05 -20.83
C SER A 189 2.89 12.65 -19.65
N HIS A 190 3.36 13.79 -19.13
CA HIS A 190 2.62 14.53 -18.09
C HIS A 190 1.17 14.87 -18.52
N ALA A 191 0.92 14.99 -19.82
CA ALA A 191 -0.42 15.22 -20.35
C ALA A 191 -1.38 14.05 -20.08
N ASP A 192 -0.88 12.82 -20.07
CA ASP A 192 -1.70 11.64 -19.73
C ASP A 192 -2.05 11.60 -18.24
N LEU A 193 -1.20 12.19 -17.38
CA LEU A 193 -1.43 12.29 -15.94
C LEU A 193 -2.46 13.38 -15.59
N ASP A 194 -2.42 14.52 -16.29
CA ASP A 194 -3.37 15.60 -16.07
C ASP A 194 -4.79 15.17 -16.44
N VAL A 195 -4.95 14.38 -17.50
CA VAL A 195 -6.25 13.79 -17.88
C VAL A 195 -6.80 12.86 -16.77
N LEU A 196 -5.93 12.14 -16.07
CA LEU A 196 -6.34 11.28 -14.95
C LEU A 196 -6.72 12.07 -13.70
N ARG A 197 -6.06 13.18 -13.43
CA ARG A 197 -6.37 14.07 -12.29
C ARG A 197 -7.67 14.84 -12.47
N ASP A 198 -7.96 15.27 -13.68
CA ASP A 198 -9.17 16.05 -14.00
C ASP A 198 -10.44 15.18 -14.11
N ALA A 199 -10.29 13.85 -14.13
CA ALA A 199 -11.41 12.90 -14.19
C ALA A 199 -11.95 12.49 -12.80
N HIS A 200 -11.37 12.98 -11.70
CA HIS A 200 -11.74 12.72 -10.30
C HIS A 200 -11.87 14.02 -9.50
#